data_f31f7485cd3c1adb33fddd69340df448
#
_entry.id   f31f7485cd3c1adb33fddd69340df448
#
_cell.length_a   1.000
_cell.length_b   1.000
_cell.length_c   1.000
_cell.angle_alpha   90.00
_cell.angle_beta   90.00
_cell.angle_gamma   90.00
#
_symmetry.space_group_name_H-M   'P 1'
#
loop_
_entity.id
_entity.type
_entity.pdbx_description
1 polymer ?
#
loop_
_entity_poly.entity_id
_entity_poly.type
_entity_poly.pdbx_seq_one_letter_code
_entity_poly.pdbx_strand_id
1 'polypeptide(L)'
;MIKLNKKSKKLILLQRNELLSEKQKILRKRFGRFLFTNFFVHFFQNQNLDESVQNLFEKEYEIIKNFLPSNASNILDIGCGLAILDIFLAQKYEKPNFFLIDKNKVDLKIKYGFSKNYESYNNLNETKKVLLANNILDEQIFIKNAE
;
A
#
# COMPACT_ATOMS: atom_id res chain seq x y z
N MET A 1 -11.37 4.59 -9.66
CA MET A 1 -11.02 4.91 -8.26
C MET A 1 -10.48 3.65 -7.59
N ILE A 2 -9.34 3.76 -6.90
CA ILE A 2 -8.68 2.64 -6.20
C ILE A 2 -9.59 2.08 -5.11
N LYS A 3 -9.69 0.75 -5.04
CA LYS A 3 -10.53 0.05 -4.06
C LYS A 3 -9.66 -0.55 -2.97
N LEU A 4 -9.86 -0.11 -1.71
CA LEU A 4 -9.16 -0.61 -0.54
C LEU A 4 -10.13 -1.17 0.49
N ASN A 5 -9.86 -2.36 1.02
CA ASN A 5 -10.56 -2.88 2.17
C ASN A 5 -10.01 -2.27 3.49
N LYS A 6 -10.66 -2.53 4.62
CA LYS A 6 -10.29 -1.98 5.93
C LYS A 6 -8.83 -2.30 6.32
N LYS A 7 -8.34 -3.51 6.00
CA LYS A 7 -6.98 -3.93 6.33
C LYS A 7 -5.95 -3.24 5.44
N SER A 8 -6.24 -3.09 4.15
CA SER A 8 -5.40 -2.34 3.22
C SER A 8 -5.34 -0.86 3.58
N LYS A 9 -6.47 -0.25 4.01
CA LYS A 9 -6.51 1.13 4.54
C LYS A 9 -5.60 1.31 5.76
N LYS A 10 -5.56 0.34 6.67
CA LYS A 10 -4.62 0.36 7.79
C LYS A 10 -3.18 0.32 7.31
N LEU A 11 -2.85 -0.60 6.40
CA LEU A 11 -1.49 -0.78 5.92
C LEU A 11 -0.99 0.44 5.15
N ILE A 12 -1.82 1.03 4.27
CA ILE A 12 -1.40 2.22 3.51
C ILE A 12 -1.14 3.42 4.43
N LEU A 13 -1.92 3.61 5.48
CA LEU A 13 -1.68 4.65 6.48
C LEU A 13 -0.41 4.40 7.30
N LEU A 14 -0.02 3.13 7.51
CA LEU A 14 1.27 2.80 8.12
C LEU A 14 2.44 3.11 7.19
N GLN A 15 2.28 2.91 5.89
CA GLN A 15 3.32 3.09 4.87
C GLN A 15 3.48 4.57 4.47
N ARG A 16 2.39 5.33 4.38
CA ARG A 16 2.35 6.68 3.80
C ARG A 16 1.92 7.75 4.80
N ASN A 17 2.88 8.55 5.28
CA ASN A 17 2.62 9.67 6.19
C ASN A 17 1.88 10.82 5.50
N GLU A 18 2.02 10.93 4.21
CA GLU A 18 1.47 11.99 3.36
C GLU A 18 -0.06 11.99 3.37
N LEU A 19 -0.65 10.83 3.65
CA LEU A 19 -2.11 10.67 3.79
C LEU A 19 -2.67 11.23 5.09
N LEU A 20 -1.82 11.70 6.01
CA LEU A 20 -2.22 12.25 7.29
C LEU A 20 -2.08 13.78 7.31
N SER A 21 -3.08 14.47 7.87
CA SER A 21 -2.97 15.90 8.16
C SER A 21 -1.92 16.15 9.25
N GLU A 22 -1.43 17.40 9.39
CA GLU A 22 -0.44 17.76 10.41
C GLU A 22 -0.90 17.43 11.82
N LYS A 23 -2.18 17.70 12.16
CA LYS A 23 -2.77 17.34 13.46
C LYS A 23 -2.74 15.83 13.70
N GLN A 24 -3.03 15.04 12.68
CA GLN A 24 -3.00 13.57 12.75
C GLN A 24 -1.57 13.04 12.91
N LYS A 25 -0.57 13.66 12.25
CA LYS A 25 0.85 13.32 12.41
C LYS A 25 1.31 13.57 13.86
N ILE A 26 0.90 14.68 14.47
CA ILE A 26 1.21 14.98 15.88
C ILE A 26 0.58 13.92 16.81
N LEU A 27 -0.70 13.59 16.62
CA LEU A 27 -1.37 12.55 17.40
C LEU A 27 -0.70 11.17 17.21
N ARG A 28 -0.34 10.83 15.98
CA ARG A 28 0.39 9.60 15.66
C ARG A 28 1.75 9.52 16.36
N LYS A 29 2.47 10.65 16.43
CA LYS A 29 3.74 10.74 17.17
C LYS A 29 3.55 10.52 18.67
N ARG A 30 2.44 11.03 19.26
CA ARG A 30 2.13 10.94 20.68
C ARG A 30 1.64 9.56 21.12
N PHE A 31 0.77 8.92 20.32
CA PHE A 31 0.12 7.64 20.65
C PHE A 31 0.82 6.42 20.05
N GLY A 32 1.81 6.63 19.19
CA GLY A 32 2.47 5.57 18.44
C GLY A 32 1.73 5.20 17.15
N ARG A 33 2.53 4.77 16.17
CA ARG A 33 2.08 4.57 14.79
C ARG A 33 0.93 3.56 14.67
N PHE A 34 1.05 2.41 15.32
CA PHE A 34 0.06 1.33 15.20
C PHE A 34 -1.21 1.60 15.99
N LEU A 35 -1.08 2.09 17.23
CA LEU A 35 -2.24 2.40 18.06
C LEU A 35 -3.10 3.49 17.41
N PHE A 36 -2.47 4.58 16.96
CA PHE A 36 -3.16 5.67 16.26
C PHE A 36 -3.85 5.14 14.99
N THR A 37 -3.15 4.37 14.14
CA THR A 37 -3.72 3.89 12.88
C THR A 37 -4.88 2.93 13.10
N ASN A 38 -4.79 2.04 14.10
CA ASN A 38 -5.88 1.15 14.46
C ASN A 38 -7.13 1.93 14.90
N PHE A 39 -6.95 2.91 15.79
CA PHE A 39 -8.04 3.78 16.25
C PHE A 39 -8.62 4.57 15.08
N PHE A 40 -7.77 5.22 14.29
CA PHE A 40 -8.18 6.04 13.17
C PHE A 40 -9.01 5.27 12.13
N VAL A 41 -8.56 4.09 11.71
CA VAL A 41 -9.28 3.26 10.72
C VAL A 41 -10.57 2.69 11.31
N HIS A 42 -10.63 2.48 12.64
CA HIS A 42 -11.83 1.96 13.29
C HIS A 42 -12.95 3.00 13.40
N PHE A 43 -12.60 4.22 13.82
CA PHE A 43 -13.57 5.28 14.12
C PHE A 43 -13.80 6.25 12.96
N PHE A 44 -12.78 6.50 12.17
CA PHE A 44 -12.86 7.39 11.02
C PHE A 44 -12.76 6.53 9.73
N GLN A 45 -13.82 5.76 9.43
CA GLN A 45 -13.97 5.14 8.12
C GLN A 45 -14.13 6.26 7.08
N ASN A 46 -13.02 6.92 6.76
CA ASN A 46 -13.02 8.05 5.83
C ASN A 46 -13.39 7.56 4.44
N GLN A 47 -14.57 7.94 3.99
CA GLN A 47 -15.00 7.79 2.59
C GLN A 47 -13.98 8.42 1.63
N ASN A 48 -13.21 9.39 2.10
CA ASN A 48 -12.22 10.13 1.32
C ASN A 48 -10.81 9.50 1.31
N LEU A 49 -10.55 8.41 2.06
CA LEU A 49 -9.20 7.83 2.07
C LEU A 49 -8.83 7.20 0.73
N ASP A 50 -9.78 6.53 0.08
CA ASP A 50 -9.55 5.91 -1.24
C ASP A 50 -9.23 6.98 -2.29
N GLU A 51 -9.92 8.12 -2.25
CA GLU A 51 -9.65 9.28 -3.09
C GLU A 51 -8.29 9.92 -2.77
N SER A 52 -7.95 10.07 -1.49
CA SER A 52 -6.66 10.60 -1.07
C SER A 52 -5.49 9.71 -1.52
N VAL A 53 -5.66 8.39 -1.45
CA VAL A 53 -4.69 7.42 -1.96
C VAL A 53 -4.60 7.52 -3.48
N GLN A 54 -5.72 7.57 -4.19
CA GLN A 54 -5.76 7.77 -5.64
C GLN A 54 -4.95 9.01 -6.03
N ASN A 55 -5.25 10.16 -5.43
CA ASN A 55 -4.61 11.44 -5.74
C ASN A 55 -3.10 11.46 -5.42
N LEU A 56 -2.68 10.78 -4.34
CA LEU A 56 -1.27 10.67 -3.97
C LEU A 56 -0.48 9.88 -5.04
N PHE A 57 -0.96 8.69 -5.36
CA PHE A 57 -0.27 7.81 -6.29
C PHE A 57 -0.39 8.26 -7.75
N GLU A 58 -1.46 8.95 -8.11
CA GLU A 58 -1.59 9.61 -9.42
C GLU A 58 -0.49 10.66 -9.61
N LYS A 59 -0.22 11.48 -8.59
CA LYS A 59 0.90 12.43 -8.62
C LYS A 59 2.27 11.73 -8.75
N GLU A 60 2.48 10.64 -8.01
CA GLU A 60 3.70 9.85 -8.13
C GLU A 60 3.84 9.26 -9.55
N TYR A 61 2.76 8.71 -10.10
CA TYR A 61 2.72 8.19 -11.46
C TYR A 61 3.02 9.29 -12.50
N GLU A 62 2.42 10.47 -12.37
CA GLU A 62 2.66 11.62 -13.27
C GLU A 62 4.14 12.03 -13.33
N ILE A 63 4.86 11.92 -12.21
CA ILE A 63 6.30 12.22 -12.17
C ILE A 63 7.11 11.21 -12.99
N ILE A 64 6.75 9.91 -12.91
CA ILE A 64 7.56 8.85 -13.53
C ILE A 64 7.12 8.49 -14.95
N LYS A 65 5.88 8.80 -15.34
CA LYS A 65 5.28 8.31 -16.59
C LYS A 65 6.10 8.58 -17.85
N ASN A 66 6.82 9.71 -17.89
CA ASN A 66 7.64 10.10 -19.02
C ASN A 66 8.98 9.33 -19.11
N PHE A 67 9.37 8.67 -18.03
CA PHE A 67 10.57 7.83 -17.96
C PHE A 67 10.26 6.35 -18.18
N LEU A 68 8.97 5.99 -18.20
CA LEU A 68 8.54 4.63 -18.42
C LEU A 68 8.64 4.24 -19.89
N PRO A 69 9.02 3.00 -20.22
CA PRO A 69 9.06 2.51 -21.59
C PRO A 69 7.66 2.60 -22.25
N SER A 70 7.64 2.64 -23.57
CA SER A 70 6.38 2.65 -24.35
C SER A 70 5.60 1.35 -24.20
N ASN A 71 6.29 0.23 -23.96
CA ASN A 71 5.69 -1.09 -23.77
C ASN A 71 6.45 -1.86 -22.67
N ALA A 72 5.70 -2.65 -21.88
CA ALA A 72 6.26 -3.55 -20.88
C ALA A 72 5.35 -4.76 -20.70
N SER A 73 5.89 -5.97 -20.88
CA SER A 73 5.17 -7.22 -20.63
C SER A 73 5.39 -7.74 -19.19
N ASN A 74 6.47 -7.31 -18.54
CA ASN A 74 6.83 -7.70 -17.18
C ASN A 74 7.24 -6.46 -16.39
N ILE A 75 6.76 -6.35 -15.18
CA ILE A 75 7.04 -5.26 -14.24
C ILE A 75 7.59 -5.89 -12.96
N LEU A 76 8.75 -5.42 -12.52
CA LEU A 76 9.35 -5.81 -11.24
C LEU A 76 9.23 -4.64 -10.27
N ASP A 77 8.50 -4.85 -9.16
CA ASP A 77 8.41 -3.89 -8.06
C ASP A 77 9.08 -4.47 -6.80
N ILE A 78 10.17 -3.84 -6.37
CA ILE A 78 10.93 -4.21 -5.18
C ILE A 78 10.59 -3.25 -4.04
N GLY A 79 10.07 -3.81 -2.93
CA GLY A 79 9.49 -3.00 -1.85
C GLY A 79 8.08 -2.53 -2.19
N CYS A 80 7.32 -3.38 -2.86
CA CYS A 80 6.04 -3.05 -3.48
C CYS A 80 4.96 -2.52 -2.50
N GLY A 81 5.10 -2.75 -1.20
CA GLY A 81 4.06 -2.37 -0.24
C GLY A 81 2.71 -2.97 -0.63
N LEU A 82 1.71 -2.12 -0.82
CA LEU A 82 0.39 -2.52 -1.33
C LEU A 82 0.28 -2.49 -2.87
N ALA A 83 1.38 -2.25 -3.57
CA ALA A 83 1.46 -2.21 -5.05
C ALA A 83 0.43 -1.25 -5.69
N ILE A 84 0.19 -0.09 -5.05
CA ILE A 84 -0.80 0.88 -5.55
C ILE A 84 -0.35 1.50 -6.87
N LEU A 85 0.95 1.77 -7.03
CA LEU A 85 1.50 2.31 -8.27
C LEU A 85 1.30 1.33 -9.44
N ASP A 86 1.36 0.03 -9.18
CA ASP A 86 1.17 -1.02 -10.18
C ASP A 86 -0.24 -1.01 -10.79
N ILE A 87 -1.24 -0.49 -10.06
CA ILE A 87 -2.59 -0.32 -10.61
C ILE A 87 -2.57 0.71 -11.75
N PHE A 88 -1.78 1.76 -11.66
CA PHE A 88 -1.60 2.74 -12.74
C PHE A 88 -0.80 2.16 -13.90
N LEU A 89 0.23 1.35 -13.60
CA LEU A 89 1.00 0.65 -14.63
C LEU A 89 0.16 -0.37 -15.39
N ALA A 90 -0.78 -1.05 -14.71
CA ALA A 90 -1.75 -1.96 -15.34
C ALA A 90 -2.71 -1.24 -16.30
N GLN A 91 -2.97 0.06 -16.08
CA GLN A 91 -3.76 0.89 -17.00
C GLN A 91 -2.95 1.37 -18.20
N LYS A 92 -1.63 1.51 -18.04
CA LYS A 92 -0.73 1.95 -19.11
C LYS A 92 -0.39 0.83 -20.09
N TYR A 93 -0.15 -0.39 -19.58
CA TYR A 93 0.37 -1.51 -20.36
C TYR A 93 -0.70 -2.57 -20.60
N GLU A 94 -0.63 -3.24 -21.73
CA GLU A 94 -1.56 -4.31 -22.08
C GLU A 94 -1.18 -5.61 -21.35
N LYS A 95 -1.97 -5.95 -20.32
CA LYS A 95 -1.87 -7.19 -19.52
C LYS A 95 -0.44 -7.55 -19.06
N PRO A 96 0.28 -6.64 -18.38
CA PRO A 96 1.63 -6.94 -17.91
C PRO A 96 1.60 -7.94 -16.75
N ASN A 97 2.68 -8.73 -16.60
CA ASN A 97 2.93 -9.53 -15.42
C ASN A 97 3.60 -8.68 -14.33
N PHE A 98 3.16 -8.81 -13.10
CA PHE A 98 3.71 -8.09 -11.94
C PHE A 98 4.50 -9.04 -11.06
N PHE A 99 5.80 -8.81 -10.93
CA PHE A 99 6.71 -9.51 -10.02
C PHE A 99 6.94 -8.63 -8.80
N LEU A 100 6.25 -8.94 -7.72
CA LEU A 100 6.19 -8.12 -6.52
C LEU A 100 7.05 -8.72 -5.42
N ILE A 101 8.01 -7.97 -4.93
CA ILE A 101 8.93 -8.40 -3.88
C ILE A 101 8.83 -7.46 -2.69
N ASP A 102 8.54 -7.98 -1.51
CA ASP A 102 8.56 -7.23 -0.26
C ASP A 102 8.75 -8.16 0.94
N LYS A 103 9.03 -7.58 2.10
CA LYS A 103 9.08 -8.31 3.37
C LYS A 103 7.68 -8.48 3.93
N ASN A 104 7.35 -9.73 4.28
CA ASN A 104 6.09 -10.08 4.95
C ASN A 104 6.29 -10.28 6.46
N LYS A 105 7.53 -10.16 6.93
CA LYS A 105 7.93 -10.51 8.29
C LYS A 105 7.52 -9.47 9.31
N VAL A 106 6.86 -9.94 10.34
CA VAL A 106 6.67 -9.20 11.58
C VAL A 106 8.05 -9.01 12.23
N ASP A 107 8.47 -7.76 12.43
CA ASP A 107 9.72 -7.50 13.13
C ASP A 107 9.56 -7.80 14.63
N LEU A 108 10.06 -8.96 15.05
CA LEU A 108 10.00 -9.43 16.43
C LEU A 108 10.83 -8.57 17.41
N LYS A 109 11.69 -7.68 16.91
CA LYS A 109 12.51 -6.80 17.74
C LYS A 109 11.83 -5.47 18.06
N ILE A 110 10.81 -5.10 17.29
CA ILE A 110 10.15 -3.80 17.43
C ILE A 110 8.75 -4.00 18.02
N LYS A 111 8.61 -3.71 19.32
CA LYS A 111 7.30 -3.54 19.97
C LYS A 111 6.85 -2.09 19.82
N TYR A 112 5.78 -1.89 19.07
CA TYR A 112 5.19 -0.56 18.92
C TYR A 112 4.02 -0.37 19.88
N GLY A 113 4.24 0.44 20.93
CA GLY A 113 3.21 0.79 21.91
C GLY A 113 2.78 -0.37 22.82
N PHE A 114 1.50 -0.40 23.18
CA PHE A 114 0.91 -1.40 24.09
C PHE A 114 0.40 -2.66 23.37
N SER A 115 0.71 -2.84 22.11
CA SER A 115 0.29 -4.04 21.36
C SER A 115 1.02 -5.27 21.90
N LYS A 116 0.25 -6.32 22.22
CA LYS A 116 0.82 -7.64 22.60
C LYS A 116 1.36 -8.39 21.37
N ASN A 117 0.92 -8.03 20.18
CA ASN A 117 1.27 -8.67 18.93
C ASN A 117 2.26 -7.81 18.15
N TYR A 118 3.25 -8.44 17.58
CA TYR A 118 4.14 -7.83 16.60
C TYR A 118 3.34 -7.47 15.35
N GLU A 119 3.60 -6.31 14.77
CA GLU A 119 2.89 -5.85 13.58
C GLU A 119 3.85 -5.63 12.42
N SER A 120 3.44 -6.05 11.24
CA SER A 120 4.16 -5.81 9.98
C SER A 120 3.67 -4.53 9.32
N TYR A 121 4.56 -3.82 8.63
CA TYR A 121 4.21 -2.68 7.79
C TYR A 121 3.56 -3.09 6.47
N ASN A 122 3.76 -4.32 6.05
CA ASN A 122 3.17 -4.86 4.85
C ASN A 122 2.61 -6.27 5.07
N ASN A 123 1.74 -6.69 4.15
CA ASN A 123 1.20 -8.03 4.09
C ASN A 123 0.94 -8.38 2.63
N LEU A 124 1.79 -9.22 2.06
CA LEU A 124 1.75 -9.60 0.65
C LEU A 124 0.43 -10.25 0.22
N ASN A 125 -0.27 -10.94 1.12
CA ASN A 125 -1.63 -11.44 0.83
C ASN A 125 -2.64 -10.29 0.67
N GLU A 126 -2.48 -9.19 1.43
CA GLU A 126 -3.32 -8.00 1.24
C GLU A 126 -2.93 -7.23 -0.02
N THR A 127 -1.65 -7.19 -0.37
CA THR A 127 -1.17 -6.65 -1.67
C THR A 127 -1.89 -7.34 -2.82
N LYS A 128 -1.89 -8.69 -2.83
CA LYS A 128 -2.61 -9.48 -3.85
C LYS A 128 -4.10 -9.13 -3.90
N LYS A 129 -4.77 -9.05 -2.75
CA LYS A 129 -6.19 -8.69 -2.68
C LYS A 129 -6.47 -7.29 -3.22
N VAL A 130 -5.58 -6.34 -2.98
CA VAL A 130 -5.72 -4.98 -3.52
C VAL A 130 -5.65 -5.00 -5.04
N LEU A 131 -4.69 -5.70 -5.63
CA LEU A 131 -4.55 -5.82 -7.08
C LEU A 131 -5.76 -6.50 -7.72
N LEU A 132 -6.23 -7.62 -7.16
CA LEU A 132 -7.44 -8.31 -7.62
C LEU A 132 -8.69 -7.42 -7.54
N ALA A 133 -8.86 -6.67 -6.44
CA ALA A 133 -9.98 -5.74 -6.29
C ALA A 133 -9.96 -4.57 -7.30
N ASN A 134 -8.79 -4.31 -7.90
CA ASN A 134 -8.56 -3.27 -8.91
C ASN A 134 -8.38 -3.85 -10.32
N ASN A 135 -8.95 -5.05 -10.58
CA ASN A 135 -9.08 -5.71 -11.88
C ASN A 135 -7.76 -6.21 -12.51
N ILE A 136 -6.72 -6.44 -11.71
CA ILE A 136 -5.53 -7.17 -12.16
C ILE A 136 -5.80 -8.66 -11.95
N LEU A 137 -5.56 -9.48 -12.97
CA LEU A 137 -5.89 -10.91 -12.94
C LEU A 137 -4.89 -11.69 -12.08
N ASP A 138 -5.34 -12.79 -11.49
CA ASP A 138 -4.52 -13.61 -10.59
C ASP A 138 -3.28 -14.19 -11.28
N GLU A 139 -3.42 -14.59 -12.53
CA GLU A 139 -2.33 -15.10 -13.36
C GLU A 139 -1.24 -14.07 -13.70
N GLN A 140 -1.52 -12.79 -13.51
CA GLN A 140 -0.56 -11.70 -13.73
C GLN A 140 0.25 -11.36 -12.47
N ILE A 141 -0.08 -11.93 -11.30
CA ILE A 141 0.45 -11.50 -10.00
C ILE A 141 1.41 -12.56 -9.45
N PHE A 142 2.70 -12.28 -9.45
CA PHE A 142 3.77 -13.13 -8.93
C PHE A 142 4.38 -12.48 -7.69
N ILE A 143 4.19 -13.08 -6.52
CA ILE A 143 4.62 -12.51 -5.24
C ILE A 143 5.76 -13.32 -4.66
N LYS A 144 6.82 -12.63 -4.21
CA LYS A 144 7.94 -13.23 -3.50
C LYS A 144 8.23 -12.50 -2.20
N ASN A 145 8.32 -13.24 -1.10
CA ASN A 145 8.79 -12.71 0.17
C ASN A 145 10.32 -12.54 0.14
N ALA A 146 10.79 -11.35 0.52
CA ALA A 146 12.22 -10.98 0.54
C ALA A 146 12.87 -11.38 1.88
N GLU A 147 12.78 -12.66 2.26
CA GLU A 147 13.50 -13.24 3.42
C GLU A 147 14.76 -13.95 2.99
#